data_967478374d07a8ac5214eebd21bc8f57
#
_entry.id   967478374d07a8ac5214eebd21bc8f57
#
_cell.length_a   1.000
_cell.length_b   1.000
_cell.length_c   1.000
_cell.angle_alpha   90.00
_cell.angle_beta   90.00
_cell.angle_gamma   90.00
#
_symmetry.space_group_name_H-M   'P 1'
#
loop_
_entity.id
_entity.type
_entity.pdbx_description
1 polymer ?
#
loop_
_entity_poly.entity_id
_entity_poly.type
_entity_poly.pdbx_seq_one_letter_code
_entity_poly.pdbx_strand_id
1 'polypeptide(L)'
;MKLGRLGVWYFFDAMSSSEAATTAQKIESLGYSTLWIPETIGKNPMVLSSWLLSNTKELNVATGIANIYHREPGVALAAQKSLCEQSNNRFLLGLGVSHKPLVEGVRGLNYGPPVKTMRSYLEGMKSSPYTAFSHEEEPPTVIAALGPKMLELAAEMTQGAHPYFTSPEH
;
A
#
# COMPACT_ATOMS: atom_id res chain seq x y z
N MET A 1 8.96 11.10 4.46
CA MET A 1 7.48 11.23 4.56
C MET A 1 7.02 11.37 6.01
N LYS A 2 6.03 12.23 6.31
CA LYS A 2 5.39 12.33 7.64
C LYS A 2 3.93 11.89 7.51
N LEU A 3 3.57 10.77 8.12
CA LEU A 3 2.20 10.21 8.03
C LEU A 3 1.17 10.98 8.86
N GLY A 4 1.61 11.82 9.82
CA GLY A 4 0.73 12.49 10.77
C GLY A 4 0.14 11.52 11.81
N ARG A 5 -0.77 12.05 12.66
CA ARG A 5 -1.37 11.28 13.75
C ARG A 5 -2.68 10.61 13.39
N LEU A 6 -3.40 11.16 12.40
CA LEU A 6 -4.72 10.67 11.98
C LEU A 6 -4.73 10.45 10.47
N GLY A 7 -5.18 9.28 10.06
CA GLY A 7 -5.44 8.90 8.69
C GLY A 7 -6.86 8.39 8.50
N VAL A 8 -7.28 8.31 7.26
CA VAL A 8 -8.56 7.72 6.87
C VAL A 8 -8.27 6.45 6.07
N TRP A 9 -8.97 5.36 6.37
CA TRP A 9 -8.97 4.15 5.54
C TRP A 9 -10.33 4.03 4.86
N TYR A 10 -10.36 3.96 3.52
CA TYR A 10 -11.60 4.08 2.79
C TYR A 10 -11.63 3.30 1.46
N PHE A 11 -12.79 2.72 1.13
CA PHE A 11 -13.06 2.06 -0.16
C PHE A 11 -13.58 3.06 -1.19
N PHE A 12 -13.00 3.03 -2.39
CA PHE A 12 -13.41 3.89 -3.51
C PHE A 12 -14.07 3.12 -4.66
N ASP A 13 -14.30 1.82 -4.53
CA ASP A 13 -14.76 0.97 -5.63
C ASP A 13 -16.10 1.42 -6.21
N ALA A 14 -17.02 1.92 -5.37
CA ALA A 14 -18.33 2.40 -5.80
C ALA A 14 -18.34 3.82 -6.36
N MET A 15 -17.22 4.55 -6.31
CA MET A 15 -17.13 5.95 -6.76
C MET A 15 -16.55 6.04 -8.17
N SER A 16 -17.01 7.02 -8.94
CA SER A 16 -16.30 7.48 -10.13
C SER A 16 -14.95 8.10 -9.77
N SER A 17 -14.06 8.26 -10.74
CA SER A 17 -12.75 8.90 -10.49
C SER A 17 -12.90 10.36 -10.03
N SER A 18 -13.90 11.08 -10.51
CA SER A 18 -14.20 12.46 -10.10
C SER A 18 -14.65 12.53 -8.65
N GLU A 19 -15.57 11.65 -8.24
CA GLU A 19 -16.05 11.56 -6.85
C GLU A 19 -14.92 11.15 -5.90
N ALA A 20 -14.05 10.22 -6.32
CA ALA A 20 -12.90 9.80 -5.55
C ALA A 20 -11.92 10.97 -5.32
N ALA A 21 -11.63 11.77 -6.36
CA ALA A 21 -10.79 12.96 -6.24
C ALA A 21 -11.41 14.00 -5.28
N THR A 22 -12.71 14.31 -5.44
CA THR A 22 -13.42 15.22 -4.55
C THR A 22 -13.40 14.75 -3.10
N THR A 23 -13.57 13.44 -2.87
CA THR A 23 -13.51 12.84 -1.54
C THR A 23 -12.12 12.96 -0.93
N ALA A 24 -11.06 12.69 -1.69
CA ALA A 24 -9.68 12.85 -1.22
C ALA A 24 -9.35 14.31 -0.88
N GLN A 25 -9.77 15.25 -1.70
CA GLN A 25 -9.64 16.71 -1.42
C GLN A 25 -10.40 17.12 -0.16
N LYS A 26 -11.58 16.53 0.07
CA LYS A 26 -12.33 16.75 1.31
C LYS A 26 -11.59 16.21 2.53
N ILE A 27 -11.03 15.00 2.47
CA ILE A 27 -10.21 14.40 3.52
C ILE A 27 -9.00 15.30 3.82
N GLU A 28 -8.31 15.77 2.80
CA GLU A 28 -7.20 16.71 2.92
C GLU A 28 -7.62 18.03 3.60
N SER A 29 -8.74 18.62 3.18
CA SER A 29 -9.26 19.88 3.74
C SER A 29 -9.68 19.78 5.21
N LEU A 30 -9.99 18.57 5.69
CA LEU A 30 -10.30 18.28 7.08
C LEU A 30 -9.05 18.06 7.95
N GLY A 31 -7.85 18.15 7.36
CA GLY A 31 -6.58 18.04 8.07
C GLY A 31 -6.08 16.62 8.32
N TYR A 32 -6.70 15.62 7.68
CA TYR A 32 -6.12 14.27 7.68
C TYR A 32 -4.87 14.24 6.81
N SER A 33 -3.82 13.61 7.30
CA SER A 33 -2.52 13.60 6.63
C SER A 33 -2.30 12.39 5.73
N THR A 34 -3.06 11.31 5.91
CA THR A 34 -2.88 10.07 5.14
C THR A 34 -4.22 9.42 4.80
N LEU A 35 -4.36 9.01 3.56
CA LEU A 35 -5.48 8.23 3.04
C LEU A 35 -4.99 6.83 2.67
N TRP A 36 -5.55 5.81 3.33
CA TRP A 36 -5.25 4.41 3.11
C TRP A 36 -6.32 3.78 2.22
N ILE A 37 -5.92 3.16 1.11
CA ILE A 37 -6.83 2.53 0.16
C ILE A 37 -6.58 1.01 0.09
N PRO A 38 -7.60 0.17 0.29
CA PRO A 38 -7.47 -1.27 0.17
C PRO A 38 -7.51 -1.74 -1.29
N GLU A 39 -6.98 -2.93 -1.54
CA GLU A 39 -7.15 -3.65 -2.79
C GLU A 39 -8.06 -4.87 -2.59
N THR A 40 -9.14 -4.92 -3.37
CA THR A 40 -10.07 -6.05 -3.39
C THR A 40 -10.25 -6.59 -4.81
N ILE A 41 -11.45 -6.55 -5.34
CA ILE A 41 -11.79 -6.99 -6.71
C ILE A 41 -12.14 -5.82 -7.64
N GLY A 42 -12.11 -4.61 -7.12
CA GLY A 42 -12.51 -3.39 -7.85
C GLY A 42 -11.31 -2.66 -8.47
N LYS A 43 -11.11 -1.42 -8.06
CA LYS A 43 -10.08 -0.53 -8.62
C LYS A 43 -8.67 -1.04 -8.35
N ASN A 44 -7.78 -0.87 -9.34
CA ASN A 44 -6.35 -1.09 -9.12
C ASN A 44 -5.79 0.00 -8.19
N PRO A 45 -5.17 -0.36 -7.05
CA PRO A 45 -4.74 0.61 -6.05
C PRO A 45 -3.60 1.51 -6.52
N MET A 46 -2.73 1.05 -7.42
CA MET A 46 -1.64 1.88 -7.95
C MET A 46 -2.17 2.97 -8.89
N VAL A 47 -3.11 2.60 -9.78
CA VAL A 47 -3.77 3.56 -10.68
C VAL A 47 -4.61 4.57 -9.89
N LEU A 48 -5.36 4.09 -8.89
CA LEU A 48 -6.13 4.96 -8.01
C LEU A 48 -5.22 5.88 -7.20
N SER A 49 -4.10 5.38 -6.64
CA SER A 49 -3.13 6.21 -5.93
C SER A 49 -2.57 7.34 -6.80
N SER A 50 -2.19 7.04 -8.04
CA SER A 50 -1.72 8.05 -8.99
C SER A 50 -2.75 9.17 -9.19
N TRP A 51 -4.02 8.78 -9.38
CA TRP A 51 -5.10 9.71 -9.56
C TRP A 51 -5.35 10.58 -8.31
N LEU A 52 -5.39 9.98 -7.13
CA LEU A 52 -5.61 10.70 -5.87
C LEU A 52 -4.46 11.65 -5.55
N LEU A 53 -3.22 11.21 -5.74
CA LEU A 53 -2.02 12.02 -5.54
C LEU A 53 -1.96 13.23 -6.47
N SER A 54 -2.38 13.08 -7.74
CA SER A 54 -2.41 14.18 -8.70
C SER A 54 -3.54 15.19 -8.44
N ASN A 55 -4.57 14.80 -7.69
CA ASN A 55 -5.70 15.66 -7.33
C ASN A 55 -5.66 16.23 -5.91
N THR A 56 -4.58 15.98 -5.16
CA THR A 56 -4.33 16.50 -3.80
C THR A 56 -2.95 17.16 -3.72
N LYS A 57 -2.71 18.00 -2.73
CA LYS A 57 -1.47 18.80 -2.60
C LYS A 57 -0.52 18.27 -1.54
N GLU A 58 -1.04 17.94 -0.36
CA GLU A 58 -0.28 17.55 0.84
C GLU A 58 -0.64 16.14 1.34
N LEU A 59 -1.80 15.61 0.94
CA LEU A 59 -2.29 14.32 1.40
C LEU A 59 -1.35 13.19 0.96
N ASN A 60 -0.88 12.40 1.93
CA ASN A 60 -0.21 11.15 1.60
C ASN A 60 -1.26 10.11 1.20
N VAL A 61 -0.96 9.30 0.20
CA VAL A 61 -1.78 8.14 -0.17
C VAL A 61 -0.99 6.87 0.11
N ALA A 62 -1.63 5.93 0.77
CA ALA A 62 -1.05 4.65 1.11
C ALA A 62 -1.95 3.50 0.67
N THR A 63 -1.36 2.38 0.27
CA THR A 63 -2.13 1.15 0.09
C THR A 63 -2.32 0.46 1.44
N GLY A 64 -3.54 0.13 1.80
CA GLY A 64 -3.89 -0.53 3.05
C GLY A 64 -4.82 -1.72 2.85
N ILE A 65 -4.36 -2.73 2.19
CA ILE A 65 -3.05 -3.05 1.59
C ILE A 65 -3.19 -3.38 0.10
N ALA A 66 -2.05 -3.30 -0.63
CA ALA A 66 -1.92 -3.91 -1.95
C ALA A 66 -1.55 -5.39 -1.80
N ASN A 67 -2.23 -6.25 -2.55
CA ASN A 67 -2.07 -7.70 -2.46
C ASN A 67 -0.84 -8.17 -3.24
N ILE A 68 0.08 -8.87 -2.58
CA ILE A 68 1.32 -9.38 -3.19
C ILE A 68 1.09 -10.42 -4.29
N TYR A 69 -0.05 -11.11 -4.28
CA TYR A 69 -0.38 -12.11 -5.32
C TYR A 69 -0.85 -11.49 -6.64
N HIS A 70 -1.19 -10.19 -6.64
CA HIS A 70 -1.71 -9.53 -7.85
C HIS A 70 -0.63 -8.89 -8.72
N ARG A 71 0.62 -8.88 -8.25
CA ARG A 71 1.74 -8.28 -8.98
C ARG A 71 3.07 -8.91 -8.59
N GLU A 72 3.96 -8.99 -9.54
CA GLU A 72 5.33 -9.45 -9.35
C GLU A 72 6.12 -8.41 -8.52
N PRO A 73 7.13 -8.83 -7.69
CA PRO A 73 7.87 -7.92 -6.81
C PRO A 73 8.51 -6.71 -7.50
N GLY A 74 9.14 -6.91 -8.65
CA GLY A 74 9.74 -5.82 -9.42
C GLY A 74 8.71 -4.84 -9.99
N VAL A 75 7.51 -5.33 -10.36
CA VAL A 75 6.40 -4.48 -10.78
C VAL A 75 5.88 -3.64 -9.61
N ALA A 76 5.84 -4.20 -8.40
CA ALA A 76 5.46 -3.45 -7.20
C ALA A 76 6.49 -2.37 -6.86
N LEU A 77 7.78 -2.70 -6.93
CA LEU A 77 8.88 -1.73 -6.75
C LEU A 77 8.79 -0.59 -7.78
N ALA A 78 8.61 -0.93 -9.06
CA ALA A 78 8.50 0.06 -10.12
C ALA A 78 7.29 0.99 -9.91
N ALA A 79 6.14 0.45 -9.52
CA ALA A 79 4.96 1.25 -9.20
C ALA A 79 5.20 2.16 -7.99
N GLN A 80 5.83 1.66 -6.92
CA GLN A 80 6.17 2.43 -5.73
C GLN A 80 7.09 3.61 -6.07
N LYS A 81 8.19 3.36 -6.78
CA LYS A 81 9.16 4.40 -7.14
C LYS A 81 8.52 5.45 -8.07
N SER A 82 7.74 5.02 -9.05
CA SER A 82 7.04 5.94 -9.96
C SER A 82 5.99 6.80 -9.22
N LEU A 83 5.23 6.21 -8.29
CA LEU A 83 4.24 6.95 -7.49
C LEU A 83 4.92 7.95 -6.53
N CYS A 84 6.05 7.61 -5.96
CA CYS A 84 6.85 8.52 -5.13
C CYS A 84 7.42 9.66 -5.95
N GLU A 85 7.98 9.37 -7.12
CA GLU A 85 8.53 10.37 -8.04
C GLU A 85 7.46 11.39 -8.45
N GLN A 86 6.35 10.96 -9.02
CA GLN A 86 5.28 11.84 -9.50
C GLN A 86 4.58 12.65 -8.40
N SER A 87 4.67 12.24 -7.13
CA SER A 87 3.97 12.84 -6.00
C SER A 87 4.88 13.58 -5.01
N ASN A 88 6.17 13.70 -5.30
CA ASN A 88 7.15 14.24 -4.37
C ASN A 88 7.16 13.48 -3.03
N ASN A 89 7.29 12.16 -3.10
CA ASN A 89 7.37 11.23 -1.97
C ASN A 89 6.12 11.21 -1.05
N ARG A 90 4.91 11.45 -1.60
CA ARG A 90 3.64 11.34 -0.86
C ARG A 90 2.97 9.96 -0.97
N PHE A 91 3.64 8.95 -1.53
CA PHE A 91 3.12 7.59 -1.63
C PHE A 91 3.79 6.65 -0.61
N LEU A 92 2.98 5.83 0.08
CA LEU A 92 3.44 4.74 0.95
C LEU A 92 2.91 3.40 0.44
N LEU A 93 3.82 2.47 0.18
CA LEU A 93 3.42 1.12 -0.22
C LEU A 93 3.12 0.27 1.02
N GLY A 94 1.85 -0.05 1.24
CA GLY A 94 1.42 -1.06 2.20
C GLY A 94 1.10 -2.37 1.48
N LEU A 95 1.77 -3.45 1.85
CA LEU A 95 1.64 -4.78 1.25
C LEU A 95 0.96 -5.77 2.19
N GLY A 96 0.28 -6.75 1.64
CA GLY A 96 -0.34 -7.82 2.42
C GLY A 96 -0.51 -9.10 1.63
N VAL A 97 -0.60 -10.22 2.36
CA VAL A 97 -0.86 -11.55 1.79
C VAL A 97 -2.34 -11.80 1.50
N SER A 98 -3.21 -10.86 1.86
CA SER A 98 -4.66 -11.00 1.70
C SER A 98 -5.20 -12.25 2.43
N HIS A 99 -6.26 -12.87 1.90
CA HIS A 99 -6.94 -14.03 2.47
C HIS A 99 -7.08 -15.13 1.44
N LYS A 100 -6.92 -16.39 1.89
CA LYS A 100 -7.01 -17.56 1.02
C LYS A 100 -8.28 -17.59 0.15
N PRO A 101 -9.50 -17.28 0.66
CA PRO A 101 -10.70 -17.24 -0.18
C PRO A 101 -10.63 -16.24 -1.34
N LEU A 102 -10.03 -15.08 -1.14
CA LEU A 102 -9.87 -14.09 -2.20
C LEU A 102 -8.80 -14.53 -3.21
N VAL A 103 -7.66 -15.00 -2.73
CA VAL A 103 -6.51 -15.38 -3.58
C VAL A 103 -6.83 -16.64 -4.40
N GLU A 104 -7.33 -17.70 -3.76
CA GLU A 104 -7.65 -18.95 -4.45
C GLU A 104 -9.05 -18.92 -5.06
N GLY A 105 -10.09 -18.61 -4.26
CA GLY A 105 -11.48 -18.75 -4.68
C GLY A 105 -11.91 -17.71 -5.72
N VAL A 106 -11.43 -16.48 -5.63
CA VAL A 106 -11.83 -15.42 -6.58
C VAL A 106 -10.81 -15.25 -7.70
N ARG A 107 -9.50 -15.37 -7.40
CA ARG A 107 -8.43 -15.08 -8.36
C ARG A 107 -7.78 -16.30 -8.99
N GLY A 108 -8.07 -17.51 -8.49
CA GLY A 108 -7.51 -18.76 -9.01
C GLY A 108 -5.99 -18.89 -8.82
N LEU A 109 -5.41 -18.16 -7.86
CA LEU A 109 -3.97 -18.16 -7.57
C LEU A 109 -3.67 -19.07 -6.37
N ASN A 110 -2.43 -19.50 -6.21
CA ASN A 110 -2.02 -20.35 -5.09
C ASN A 110 -1.66 -19.53 -3.86
N TYR A 111 -2.33 -19.76 -2.72
CA TYR A 111 -2.05 -19.11 -1.46
C TYR A 111 -0.97 -19.86 -0.67
N GLY A 112 0.22 -19.30 -0.57
CA GLY A 112 1.35 -19.87 0.15
C GLY A 112 1.35 -19.59 1.65
N PRO A 113 2.34 -20.16 2.39
CA PRO A 113 2.56 -19.84 3.82
C PRO A 113 2.82 -18.33 4.00
N PRO A 114 1.96 -17.58 4.74
CA PRO A 114 1.94 -16.12 4.71
C PRO A 114 3.28 -15.44 4.97
N VAL A 115 3.95 -15.77 6.08
CA VAL A 115 5.22 -15.14 6.47
C VAL A 115 6.34 -15.45 5.48
N LYS A 116 6.45 -16.73 5.05
CA LYS A 116 7.45 -17.13 4.05
C LYS A 116 7.22 -16.43 2.72
N THR A 117 5.98 -16.37 2.26
CA THR A 117 5.63 -15.73 0.99
C THR A 117 5.91 -14.24 1.02
N MET A 118 5.54 -13.55 2.11
CA MET A 118 5.83 -12.13 2.28
C MET A 118 7.34 -11.87 2.32
N ARG A 119 8.12 -12.66 3.05
CA ARG A 119 9.60 -12.55 3.08
C ARG A 119 10.19 -12.66 1.68
N SER A 120 9.86 -13.73 0.95
CA SER A 120 10.38 -13.92 -0.41
C SER A 120 9.95 -12.80 -1.35
N TYR A 121 8.77 -12.24 -1.16
CA TYR A 121 8.29 -11.10 -1.95
C TYR A 121 9.12 -9.84 -1.69
N LEU A 122 9.39 -9.51 -0.42
CA LEU A 122 10.21 -8.35 -0.04
C LEU A 122 11.68 -8.52 -0.51
N GLU A 123 12.24 -9.71 -0.41
CA GLU A 123 13.56 -10.04 -0.97
C GLU A 123 13.59 -9.86 -2.50
N GLY A 124 12.54 -10.31 -3.18
CA GLY A 124 12.34 -10.10 -4.61
C GLY A 124 12.27 -8.62 -4.99
N MET A 125 11.54 -7.80 -4.24
CA MET A 125 11.53 -6.35 -4.46
C MET A 125 12.93 -5.73 -4.30
N LYS A 126 13.64 -6.08 -3.22
CA LYS A 126 14.97 -5.55 -2.94
C LYS A 126 16.01 -5.92 -4.00
N SER A 127 15.88 -7.10 -4.61
CA SER A 127 16.80 -7.59 -5.66
C SER A 127 16.40 -7.18 -7.08
N SER A 128 15.21 -6.62 -7.28
CA SER A 128 14.72 -6.24 -8.60
C SER A 128 15.46 -5.03 -9.16
N PRO A 129 15.86 -5.06 -10.44
CA PRO A 129 16.48 -3.90 -11.08
C PRO A 129 15.45 -2.79 -11.29
N TYR A 130 15.91 -1.54 -11.12
CA TYR A 130 15.13 -0.35 -11.47
C TYR A 130 16.05 0.67 -12.15
N THR A 131 15.78 1.04 -13.39
CA THR A 131 16.66 1.87 -14.22
C THR A 131 16.07 3.25 -14.55
N ALA A 132 14.81 3.50 -14.17
CA ALA A 132 14.20 4.79 -14.38
C ALA A 132 14.59 5.79 -13.26
N PHE A 133 14.25 7.05 -13.46
CA PHE A 133 14.48 8.09 -12.44
C PHE A 133 13.79 7.73 -11.12
N SER A 134 14.48 7.94 -10.00
CA SER A 134 13.92 7.88 -8.66
C SER A 134 14.61 8.89 -7.76
N HIS A 135 13.93 9.29 -6.68
CA HIS A 135 14.59 10.06 -5.63
C HIS A 135 15.71 9.24 -4.98
N GLU A 136 16.68 9.92 -4.38
CA GLU A 136 17.80 9.27 -3.65
C GLU A 136 17.30 8.51 -2.42
N GLU A 137 16.28 9.06 -1.73
CA GLU A 137 15.67 8.42 -0.56
C GLU A 137 14.82 7.23 -0.97
N GLU A 138 15.10 6.06 -0.40
CA GLU A 138 14.29 4.85 -0.66
C GLU A 138 12.87 5.03 -0.11
N PRO A 139 11.83 4.76 -0.93
CA PRO A 139 10.45 4.94 -0.52
C PRO A 139 10.06 3.93 0.58
N PRO A 140 9.28 4.37 1.59
CA PRO A 140 8.90 3.50 2.69
C PRO A 140 7.89 2.42 2.26
N THR A 141 8.04 1.24 2.88
CA THR A 141 7.11 0.12 2.75
C THR A 141 6.65 -0.31 4.12
N VAL A 142 5.37 -0.62 4.28
CA VAL A 142 4.81 -1.29 5.46
C VAL A 142 4.11 -2.57 5.05
N ILE A 143 3.94 -3.52 5.98
CA ILE A 143 3.20 -4.75 5.69
C ILE A 143 2.04 -4.96 6.66
N ALA A 144 0.96 -5.55 6.17
CA ALA A 144 -0.14 -5.99 7.03
C ALA A 144 0.35 -7.08 7.98
N ALA A 145 0.22 -6.84 9.27
CA ALA A 145 0.69 -7.76 10.30
C ALA A 145 -0.23 -7.73 11.53
N LEU A 146 -0.71 -8.91 11.94
CA LEU A 146 -1.52 -9.10 13.14
C LEU A 146 -0.85 -10.09 14.13
N GLY A 147 -0.24 -11.15 13.62
CA GLY A 147 0.41 -12.14 14.45
C GLY A 147 1.91 -11.83 14.66
N PRO A 148 2.51 -12.33 15.76
CA PRO A 148 3.87 -12.00 16.19
C PRO A 148 4.92 -12.24 15.09
N LYS A 149 4.87 -13.36 14.39
CA LYS A 149 5.84 -13.67 13.32
C LYS A 149 5.80 -12.70 12.14
N MET A 150 4.63 -12.15 11.81
CA MET A 150 4.52 -11.15 10.74
C MET A 150 4.93 -9.77 11.25
N LEU A 151 4.70 -9.46 12.53
CA LEU A 151 5.18 -8.24 13.18
C LEU A 151 6.72 -8.24 13.28
N GLU A 152 7.34 -9.38 13.61
CA GLU A 152 8.80 -9.56 13.57
C GLU A 152 9.34 -9.32 12.15
N LEU A 153 8.70 -9.89 11.13
CA LEU A 153 9.08 -9.67 9.74
C LEU A 153 8.95 -8.20 9.34
N ALA A 154 7.88 -7.52 9.78
CA ALA A 154 7.68 -6.10 9.51
C ALA A 154 8.83 -5.27 10.09
N ALA A 155 9.21 -5.53 11.34
CA ALA A 155 10.30 -4.84 12.02
C ALA A 155 11.69 -5.12 11.38
N GLU A 156 11.89 -6.34 10.86
CA GLU A 156 13.15 -6.75 10.23
C GLU A 156 13.36 -6.15 8.84
N MET A 157 12.31 -6.09 8.02
CA MET A 157 12.45 -5.87 6.57
C MET A 157 11.75 -4.63 6.04
N THR A 158 10.97 -3.92 6.85
CA THR A 158 10.16 -2.77 6.39
C THR A 158 10.21 -1.62 7.40
N GLN A 159 9.55 -0.51 7.08
CA GLN A 159 9.47 0.66 7.95
C GLN A 159 8.33 0.58 8.97
N GLY A 160 7.52 -0.50 8.95
CA GLY A 160 6.47 -0.67 9.94
C GLY A 160 5.41 -1.72 9.59
N ALA A 161 4.47 -1.84 10.50
CA ALA A 161 3.31 -2.71 10.38
C ALA A 161 2.03 -1.91 10.19
N HIS A 162 1.10 -2.45 9.38
CA HIS A 162 -0.26 -1.95 9.21
C HIS A 162 -1.24 -2.95 9.83
N PRO A 163 -1.55 -2.84 11.14
CA PRO A 163 -2.52 -3.70 11.80
C PRO A 163 -3.94 -3.34 11.38
N TYR A 164 -4.87 -4.30 11.49
CA TYR A 164 -6.25 -4.12 11.11
C TYR A 164 -7.19 -4.53 12.26
N PHE A 165 -8.04 -3.61 12.70
CA PHE A 165 -8.96 -3.81 13.83
C PHE A 165 -8.28 -4.35 15.10
N THR A 166 -7.18 -3.73 15.49
CA THR A 166 -6.48 -4.04 16.74
C THR A 166 -6.76 -2.95 17.77
N SER A 167 -6.75 -3.35 19.07
CA SER A 167 -6.80 -2.39 20.15
C SER A 167 -5.41 -1.83 20.49
N PRO A 168 -5.32 -0.73 21.28
CA PRO A 168 -4.03 -0.21 21.73
C PRO A 168 -3.19 -1.20 22.55
N GLU A 169 -3.82 -2.19 23.18
CA GLU A 169 -3.17 -3.22 24.00
C GLU A 169 -2.58 -4.37 23.17
N HIS A 170 -2.93 -4.49 21.90
CA HIS A 170 -2.43 -5.52 20.99
C HIS A 170 -0.97 -5.29 20.64
#